data_3fa3ec8fe9ae0e8ac2d82306097098ca
#
_entry.id   3fa3ec8fe9ae0e8ac2d82306097098ca
#
_cell.length_a   1.000
_cell.length_b   1.000
_cell.length_c   1.000
_cell.angle_alpha   90.00
_cell.angle_beta   90.00
_cell.angle_gamma   90.00
#
_symmetry.space_group_name_H-M   'P 1'
#
loop_
_entity.id
_entity.type
_entity.pdbx_description
1 polymer ?
#
loop_
_entity_poly.entity_id
_entity_poly.type
_entity_poly.pdbx_seq_one_letter_code
_entity_poly.pdbx_strand_id
1 'polypeptide(L)'
;IYFYNDWRAATPWGHTRPDYGRPEVRQFLLDNAAMWLEELGADGLRWDATSYIRTAGGFDGDGSAGIADGWSLLRHMNDELNARFPGRIFIAEDMQHNASITLPTEHGGAGFQAQWDAAFVHAIRHAVISPSDETRSMAAVNNALAFRYNGSAFDRVVFTESHDEVANGKARV
;
A
#
# COMPACT_ATOMS: atom_id res chain seq x y z
N ILE A 1 -12.18 10.31 -20.21
CA ILE A 1 -10.83 10.26 -20.78
C ILE A 1 -9.78 9.95 -19.71
N TYR A 2 -9.92 10.52 -18.50
CA TYR A 2 -8.98 10.31 -17.39
C TYR A 2 -9.28 9.01 -16.60
N PHE A 3 -10.52 8.63 -16.47
CA PHE A 3 -10.97 7.47 -15.72
C PHE A 3 -11.30 6.29 -16.63
N TYR A 4 -11.21 5.06 -16.09
CA TYR A 4 -11.78 3.91 -16.76
C TYR A 4 -13.29 4.10 -17.02
N ASN A 5 -13.81 3.52 -18.09
CA ASN A 5 -15.21 3.56 -18.45
C ASN A 5 -15.87 2.16 -18.49
N ASP A 6 -15.23 1.19 -17.87
CA ASP A 6 -15.66 -0.20 -17.75
C ASP A 6 -15.69 -0.65 -16.27
N TRP A 7 -15.73 -1.95 -16.03
CA TRP A 7 -15.76 -2.53 -14.70
C TRP A 7 -14.59 -2.09 -13.80
N ARG A 8 -13.45 -1.66 -14.37
CA ARG A 8 -12.29 -1.17 -13.64
C ARG A 8 -12.53 0.19 -12.98
N ALA A 9 -13.52 0.95 -13.45
CA ALA A 9 -13.82 2.26 -12.87
C ALA A 9 -14.31 2.19 -11.42
N ALA A 10 -14.97 1.09 -11.03
CA ALA A 10 -15.64 0.96 -9.74
C ALA A 10 -14.64 0.87 -8.58
N THR A 11 -14.87 1.70 -7.55
CA THR A 11 -14.20 1.67 -6.26
C THR A 11 -15.24 1.90 -5.16
N PRO A 12 -14.93 1.69 -3.87
CA PRO A 12 -15.82 2.05 -2.76
C PRO A 12 -16.18 3.55 -2.73
N TRP A 13 -15.37 4.39 -3.35
CA TRP A 13 -15.54 5.85 -3.37
C TRP A 13 -16.24 6.36 -4.66
N GLY A 14 -16.67 5.45 -5.54
CA GLY A 14 -17.35 5.77 -6.79
C GLY A 14 -16.64 5.21 -8.03
N HIS A 15 -17.08 5.65 -9.21
CA HIS A 15 -16.54 5.23 -10.51
C HIS A 15 -15.43 6.18 -10.98
N THR A 16 -14.39 6.32 -10.17
CA THR A 16 -13.37 7.36 -10.33
C THR A 16 -11.94 6.81 -10.36
N ARG A 17 -11.74 5.50 -10.64
CA ARG A 17 -10.40 4.96 -10.79
C ARG A 17 -9.76 5.50 -12.06
N PRO A 18 -8.58 6.15 -11.96
CA PRO A 18 -7.84 6.61 -13.12
C PRO A 18 -7.52 5.47 -14.08
N ASP A 19 -7.52 5.74 -15.39
CA ASP A 19 -7.17 4.77 -16.41
C ASP A 19 -5.65 4.62 -16.51
N TYR A 20 -5.11 3.70 -15.73
CA TYR A 20 -3.67 3.43 -15.62
C TYR A 20 -3.02 2.91 -16.90
N GLY A 21 -3.82 2.51 -17.89
CA GLY A 21 -3.35 2.14 -19.23
C GLY A 21 -3.02 3.35 -20.12
N ARG A 22 -3.43 4.56 -19.75
CA ARG A 22 -3.23 5.77 -20.54
C ARG A 22 -1.89 6.44 -20.24
N PRO A 23 -1.06 6.67 -21.24
CA PRO A 23 0.23 7.35 -21.05
C PRO A 23 0.09 8.72 -20.37
N GLU A 24 -0.93 9.49 -20.72
CA GLU A 24 -1.17 10.82 -20.17
C GLU A 24 -1.52 10.79 -18.68
N VAL A 25 -2.27 9.77 -18.25
CA VAL A 25 -2.61 9.56 -16.82
C VAL A 25 -1.35 9.15 -16.05
N ARG A 26 -0.56 8.22 -16.62
CA ARG A 26 0.71 7.78 -16.01
C ARG A 26 1.67 8.95 -15.87
N GLN A 27 1.81 9.76 -16.91
CA GLN A 27 2.69 10.94 -16.90
C GLN A 27 2.22 11.96 -15.86
N PHE A 28 0.92 12.26 -15.81
CA PHE A 28 0.37 13.15 -14.79
C PHE A 28 0.68 12.70 -13.36
N LEU A 29 0.54 11.39 -13.07
CA LEU A 29 0.85 10.85 -11.75
C LEU A 29 2.35 10.92 -11.44
N LEU A 30 3.20 10.64 -12.42
CA LEU A 30 4.66 10.73 -12.28
C LEU A 30 5.11 12.19 -12.05
N ASP A 31 4.60 13.14 -12.83
CA ASP A 31 4.91 14.56 -12.68
C ASP A 31 4.45 15.10 -11.31
N ASN A 32 3.27 14.66 -10.84
CA ASN A 32 2.79 15.01 -9.51
C ASN A 32 3.72 14.48 -8.40
N ALA A 33 4.12 13.21 -8.48
CA ALA A 33 5.07 12.64 -7.54
C ALA A 33 6.42 13.38 -7.56
N ALA A 34 6.94 13.68 -8.76
CA ALA A 34 8.17 14.42 -8.93
C ALA A 34 8.12 15.84 -8.34
N MET A 35 7.00 16.55 -8.52
CA MET A 35 6.77 17.87 -7.92
C MET A 35 6.93 17.84 -6.39
N TRP A 36 6.34 16.86 -5.71
CA TRP A 36 6.47 16.73 -4.26
C TRP A 36 7.91 16.49 -3.81
N LEU A 37 8.66 15.68 -4.57
CA LEU A 37 10.04 15.32 -4.24
C LEU A 37 11.04 16.41 -4.59
N GLU A 38 10.87 17.07 -5.74
CA GLU A 38 11.83 18.01 -6.29
C GLU A 38 11.56 19.45 -5.84
N GLU A 39 10.33 19.94 -5.99
CA GLU A 39 9.97 21.32 -5.70
C GLU A 39 9.62 21.55 -4.23
N LEU A 40 8.92 20.58 -3.62
CA LEU A 40 8.45 20.70 -2.24
C LEU A 40 9.36 19.98 -1.24
N GLY A 41 10.40 19.27 -1.71
CA GLY A 41 11.45 18.70 -0.88
C GLY A 41 11.01 17.52 0.00
N ALA A 42 9.95 16.79 -0.37
CA ALA A 42 9.52 15.62 0.38
C ALA A 42 10.62 14.53 0.39
N ASP A 43 10.82 13.87 1.52
CA ASP A 43 11.82 12.79 1.68
C ASP A 43 11.32 11.44 1.17
N GLY A 44 10.05 11.35 0.82
CA GLY A 44 9.42 10.16 0.26
C GLY A 44 7.92 10.34 0.11
N LEU A 45 7.25 9.31 -0.40
CA LEU A 45 5.80 9.30 -0.63
C LEU A 45 5.18 8.03 -0.07
N ARG A 46 4.10 8.17 0.65
CA ARG A 46 3.19 7.06 0.97
C ARG A 46 2.09 7.02 -0.09
N TRP A 47 1.93 5.87 -0.70
CA TRP A 47 0.94 5.63 -1.75
C TRP A 47 -0.31 5.04 -1.14
N ASP A 48 -1.38 5.79 -1.27
CA ASP A 48 -2.70 5.45 -0.72
C ASP A 48 -3.35 4.30 -1.48
N ALA A 49 -3.97 3.38 -0.75
CA ALA A 49 -4.84 2.33 -1.28
C ALA A 49 -4.26 1.57 -2.48
N THR A 50 -2.97 1.18 -2.44
CA THR A 50 -2.30 0.50 -3.56
C THR A 50 -2.97 -0.81 -3.94
N SER A 51 -3.64 -1.49 -3.01
CA SER A 51 -4.45 -2.67 -3.29
C SER A 51 -5.56 -2.37 -4.31
N TYR A 52 -6.17 -1.18 -4.27
CA TYR A 52 -7.18 -0.74 -5.26
C TYR A 52 -6.57 -0.28 -6.58
N ILE A 53 -5.28 0.03 -6.63
CA ILE A 53 -4.58 0.30 -7.90
C ILE A 53 -4.40 -1.01 -8.67
N ARG A 54 -4.02 -2.08 -8.00
CA ARG A 54 -3.65 -3.37 -8.60
C ARG A 54 -4.79 -4.39 -8.71
N THR A 55 -5.88 -4.22 -7.94
CA THR A 55 -7.05 -5.09 -7.98
C THR A 55 -8.34 -4.29 -7.96
N ALA A 56 -9.39 -4.82 -8.56
CA ALA A 56 -10.68 -4.13 -8.62
C ALA A 56 -11.34 -4.03 -7.24
N GLY A 57 -11.26 -5.08 -6.44
CA GLY A 57 -11.90 -5.15 -5.13
C GLY A 57 -11.03 -4.64 -3.98
N GLY A 58 -9.76 -4.30 -4.21
CA GLY A 58 -8.85 -3.84 -3.17
C GLY A 58 -8.35 -4.94 -2.23
N PHE A 59 -8.48 -6.21 -2.61
CA PHE A 59 -8.02 -7.36 -1.81
C PHE A 59 -7.41 -8.44 -2.70
N ASP A 60 -6.56 -9.26 -2.10
CA ASP A 60 -6.03 -10.47 -2.72
C ASP A 60 -6.93 -11.65 -2.37
N GLY A 61 -7.44 -12.34 -3.38
CA GLY A 61 -8.28 -13.51 -3.19
C GLY A 61 -9.28 -13.71 -4.32
N ASP A 62 -10.04 -14.79 -4.20
CA ASP A 62 -11.06 -15.16 -5.18
C ASP A 62 -12.13 -14.07 -5.30
N GLY A 63 -12.42 -13.65 -6.52
CA GLY A 63 -13.41 -12.62 -6.82
C GLY A 63 -12.86 -11.19 -6.96
N SER A 64 -11.58 -10.94 -6.63
CA SER A 64 -10.95 -9.67 -6.96
C SER A 64 -10.17 -9.77 -8.26
N ALA A 65 -10.70 -9.15 -9.32
CA ALA A 65 -10.02 -9.13 -10.61
C ALA A 65 -8.76 -8.24 -10.55
N GLY A 66 -7.64 -8.76 -11.04
CA GLY A 66 -6.40 -7.98 -11.17
C GLY A 66 -6.53 -6.89 -12.23
N ILE A 67 -5.90 -5.75 -11.96
CA ILE A 67 -5.77 -4.63 -12.91
C ILE A 67 -4.31 -4.60 -13.36
N ALA A 68 -4.02 -5.24 -14.49
CA ALA A 68 -2.67 -5.37 -15.01
C ALA A 68 -2.00 -4.00 -15.27
N ASP A 69 -2.77 -3.03 -15.77
CA ASP A 69 -2.30 -1.66 -15.98
C ASP A 69 -1.91 -0.99 -14.65
N GLY A 70 -2.65 -1.24 -13.58
CA GLY A 70 -2.35 -0.73 -12.23
C GLY A 70 -1.06 -1.34 -11.68
N TRP A 71 -0.88 -2.65 -11.80
CA TRP A 71 0.38 -3.30 -11.41
C TRP A 71 1.57 -2.76 -12.21
N SER A 72 1.41 -2.61 -13.52
CA SER A 72 2.41 -2.01 -14.39
C SER A 72 2.72 -0.56 -14.01
N LEU A 73 1.71 0.22 -13.61
CA LEU A 73 1.91 1.60 -13.14
C LEU A 73 2.79 1.63 -11.88
N LEU A 74 2.46 0.81 -10.86
CA LEU A 74 3.22 0.77 -9.60
C LEU A 74 4.71 0.49 -9.87
N ARG A 75 5.01 -0.49 -10.70
CA ARG A 75 6.38 -0.86 -11.09
C ARG A 75 7.08 0.29 -11.81
N HIS A 76 6.47 0.81 -12.87
CA HIS A 76 7.02 1.89 -13.67
C HIS A 76 7.35 3.12 -12.82
N MET A 77 6.41 3.55 -11.99
CA MET A 77 6.65 4.74 -11.17
C MET A 77 7.72 4.52 -10.11
N ASN A 78 7.77 3.34 -9.46
CA ASN A 78 8.84 3.05 -8.52
C ASN A 78 10.21 3.01 -9.21
N ASP A 79 10.32 2.42 -10.41
CA ASP A 79 11.57 2.40 -11.18
C ASP A 79 12.03 3.82 -11.54
N GLU A 80 11.13 4.64 -12.11
CA GLU A 80 11.43 6.01 -12.52
C GLU A 80 11.79 6.91 -11.33
N LEU A 81 10.99 6.85 -10.26
CA LEU A 81 11.22 7.69 -9.08
C LEU A 81 12.49 7.30 -8.33
N ASN A 82 12.78 6.00 -8.18
CA ASN A 82 14.03 5.55 -7.56
C ASN A 82 15.26 5.95 -8.37
N ALA A 83 15.19 5.87 -9.71
CA ALA A 83 16.27 6.29 -10.59
C ALA A 83 16.51 7.81 -10.54
N ARG A 84 15.41 8.60 -10.55
CA ARG A 84 15.46 10.06 -10.56
C ARG A 84 15.77 10.67 -9.20
N PHE A 85 15.31 10.05 -8.12
CA PHE A 85 15.43 10.56 -6.75
C PHE A 85 16.05 9.52 -5.82
N PRO A 86 17.33 9.17 -5.99
CA PRO A 86 17.99 8.17 -5.17
C PRO A 86 18.00 8.59 -3.68
N GLY A 87 17.66 7.65 -2.80
CA GLY A 87 17.59 7.88 -1.36
C GLY A 87 16.24 8.40 -0.85
N ARG A 88 15.26 8.65 -1.72
CA ARG A 88 13.87 8.87 -1.32
C ARG A 88 13.18 7.54 -1.03
N ILE A 89 12.15 7.56 -0.18
CA ILE A 89 11.46 6.35 0.29
C ILE A 89 10.03 6.32 -0.23
N PHE A 90 9.66 5.20 -0.86
CA PHE A 90 8.30 4.96 -1.36
C PHE A 90 7.66 3.81 -0.58
N ILE A 91 6.54 4.12 0.08
CA ILE A 91 5.84 3.23 0.99
C ILE A 91 4.45 2.95 0.44
N ALA A 92 4.07 1.68 0.37
CA ALA A 92 2.72 1.29 -0.03
C ALA A 92 1.78 1.18 1.17
N GLU A 93 0.59 1.69 1.05
CA GLU A 93 -0.54 1.28 1.88
C GLU A 93 -1.33 0.21 1.11
N ASP A 94 -0.98 -1.05 1.30
CA ASP A 94 -1.61 -2.20 0.62
C ASP A 94 -2.50 -3.03 1.55
N MET A 95 -2.03 -3.29 2.74
CA MET A 95 -2.76 -3.97 3.83
C MET A 95 -3.20 -5.42 3.50
N GLN A 96 -2.68 -6.04 2.43
CA GLN A 96 -3.07 -7.38 1.99
C GLN A 96 -2.02 -8.46 2.29
N HIS A 97 -0.97 -8.15 3.06
CA HIS A 97 0.16 -9.06 3.35
C HIS A 97 0.87 -9.59 2.11
N ASN A 98 0.84 -8.86 1.01
CA ASN A 98 1.42 -9.29 -0.25
C ASN A 98 2.91 -8.94 -0.32
N ALA A 99 3.78 -9.95 -0.21
CA ALA A 99 5.23 -9.77 -0.26
C ALA A 99 5.72 -9.20 -1.60
N SER A 100 4.97 -9.37 -2.70
CA SER A 100 5.34 -8.83 -4.00
C SER A 100 5.33 -7.29 -4.05
N ILE A 101 4.70 -6.62 -3.08
CA ILE A 101 4.69 -5.15 -2.99
C ILE A 101 6.11 -4.61 -2.76
N THR A 102 6.88 -5.25 -1.89
CA THR A 102 8.26 -4.85 -1.55
C THR A 102 9.34 -5.66 -2.27
N LEU A 103 8.94 -6.63 -3.09
CA LEU A 103 9.89 -7.34 -3.93
C LEU A 103 10.39 -6.40 -5.05
N PRO A 104 11.70 -6.40 -5.39
CA PRO A 104 12.24 -5.61 -6.49
C PRO A 104 11.54 -5.88 -7.83
N THR A 105 11.48 -4.86 -8.68
CA THR A 105 10.79 -4.94 -9.99
C THR A 105 11.44 -5.95 -10.92
N GLU A 106 12.76 -6.12 -10.87
CA GLU A 106 13.50 -7.15 -11.60
C GLU A 106 13.11 -8.57 -11.23
N HIS A 107 12.57 -8.77 -10.02
CA HIS A 107 12.03 -10.05 -9.55
C HIS A 107 10.51 -10.14 -9.68
N GLY A 108 9.89 -9.22 -10.40
CA GLY A 108 8.46 -9.21 -10.65
C GLY A 108 7.61 -8.48 -9.61
N GLY A 109 8.23 -7.89 -8.60
CA GLY A 109 7.56 -7.12 -7.56
C GLY A 109 7.17 -5.70 -7.98
N ALA A 110 6.54 -4.97 -7.07
CA ALA A 110 6.15 -3.57 -7.28
C ALA A 110 7.27 -2.57 -6.98
N GLY A 111 8.31 -2.96 -6.24
CA GLY A 111 9.51 -2.15 -6.01
C GLY A 111 9.40 -1.10 -4.90
N PHE A 112 8.41 -1.18 -4.02
CA PHE A 112 8.35 -0.32 -2.83
C PHE A 112 9.42 -0.70 -1.81
N GLN A 113 9.99 0.28 -1.11
CA GLN A 113 10.97 0.02 -0.04
C GLN A 113 10.30 -0.57 1.21
N ALA A 114 9.02 -0.22 1.46
CA ALA A 114 8.26 -0.80 2.56
C ALA A 114 6.76 -0.76 2.27
N GLN A 115 5.99 -1.52 3.04
CA GLN A 115 4.53 -1.43 3.05
C GLN A 115 3.99 -1.33 4.48
N TRP A 116 2.83 -0.74 4.64
CA TRP A 116 2.12 -0.74 5.90
C TRP A 116 1.75 -2.16 6.31
N ASP A 117 2.01 -2.50 7.57
CA ASP A 117 1.88 -3.88 8.06
C ASP A 117 0.58 -4.10 8.84
N ALA A 118 -0.44 -4.61 8.13
CA ALA A 118 -1.71 -4.99 8.73
C ALA A 118 -1.56 -6.11 9.77
N ALA A 119 -0.62 -7.04 9.59
CA ALA A 119 -0.38 -8.12 10.56
C ALA A 119 0.05 -7.57 11.91
N PHE A 120 0.89 -6.54 11.92
CA PHE A 120 1.30 -5.89 13.14
C PHE A 120 0.16 -5.09 13.76
N VAL A 121 -0.40 -4.12 13.03
CA VAL A 121 -1.37 -3.19 13.60
C VAL A 121 -2.60 -3.91 14.17
N HIS A 122 -3.17 -4.86 13.44
CA HIS A 122 -4.37 -5.55 13.91
C HIS A 122 -4.11 -6.44 15.12
N ALA A 123 -2.99 -7.18 15.15
CA ALA A 123 -2.64 -8.05 16.27
C ALA A 123 -2.35 -7.25 17.54
N ILE A 124 -1.58 -6.16 17.44
CA ILE A 124 -1.23 -5.32 18.58
C ILE A 124 -2.47 -4.58 19.11
N ARG A 125 -3.25 -3.97 18.22
CA ARG A 125 -4.49 -3.28 18.62
C ARG A 125 -5.44 -4.23 19.33
N HIS A 126 -5.68 -5.41 18.78
CA HIS A 126 -6.53 -6.41 19.43
C HIS A 126 -6.04 -6.75 20.84
N ALA A 127 -4.74 -6.96 21.01
CA ALA A 127 -4.18 -7.29 22.32
C ALA A 127 -4.30 -6.14 23.34
N VAL A 128 -4.14 -4.88 22.89
CA VAL A 128 -4.14 -3.71 23.79
C VAL A 128 -5.56 -3.30 24.17
N ILE A 129 -6.50 -3.24 23.20
CA ILE A 129 -7.87 -2.75 23.45
C ILE A 129 -8.82 -3.83 23.98
N SER A 130 -8.39 -5.10 23.98
CA SER A 130 -9.22 -6.20 24.48
C SER A 130 -9.55 -6.00 25.97
N PRO A 131 -10.83 -6.06 26.37
CA PRO A 131 -11.25 -5.86 27.77
C PRO A 131 -10.90 -7.05 28.68
N SER A 132 -10.59 -8.23 28.12
CA SER A 132 -10.36 -9.46 28.84
C SER A 132 -9.04 -10.12 28.43
N ASP A 133 -8.28 -10.62 29.41
CA ASP A 133 -7.04 -11.35 29.16
C ASP A 133 -7.28 -12.66 28.40
N GLU A 134 -8.44 -13.28 28.57
CA GLU A 134 -8.82 -14.52 27.88
C GLU A 134 -8.90 -14.36 26.37
N THR A 135 -9.17 -13.14 25.89
CA THR A 135 -9.26 -12.83 24.47
C THR A 135 -7.95 -12.32 23.87
N ARG A 136 -6.93 -12.08 24.71
CA ARG A 136 -5.60 -11.63 24.26
C ARG A 136 -4.74 -12.80 23.83
N SER A 137 -4.24 -12.74 22.60
CA SER A 137 -3.31 -13.74 22.08
C SER A 137 -1.88 -13.21 22.05
N MET A 138 -1.09 -13.55 23.06
CA MET A 138 0.34 -13.23 23.07
C MET A 138 1.11 -13.95 21.97
N ALA A 139 0.62 -15.10 21.49
CA ALA A 139 1.17 -15.76 20.32
C ALA A 139 0.97 -14.92 19.04
N ALA A 140 -0.20 -14.29 18.87
CA ALA A 140 -0.44 -13.37 17.76
C ALA A 140 0.49 -12.15 17.81
N VAL A 141 0.71 -11.59 19.00
CA VAL A 141 1.66 -10.50 19.23
C VAL A 141 3.09 -10.92 18.86
N ASN A 142 3.54 -12.08 19.32
CA ASN A 142 4.87 -12.60 19.00
C ASN A 142 5.04 -12.83 17.50
N ASN A 143 4.05 -13.42 16.85
CA ASN A 143 4.06 -13.64 15.40
C ASN A 143 4.11 -12.30 14.63
N ALA A 144 3.35 -11.30 15.07
CA ALA A 144 3.36 -9.97 14.47
C ALA A 144 4.73 -9.28 14.61
N LEU A 145 5.39 -9.43 15.77
CA LEU A 145 6.75 -8.90 15.98
C LEU A 145 7.81 -9.62 15.13
N ALA A 146 7.69 -10.93 15.00
CA ALA A 146 8.64 -11.76 14.26
C ALA A 146 8.46 -11.73 12.74
N PHE A 147 7.29 -11.31 12.24
CA PHE A 147 6.95 -11.33 10.82
C PHE A 147 7.94 -10.51 9.97
N ARG A 148 8.19 -10.96 8.74
CA ARG A 148 9.07 -10.32 7.76
C ARG A 148 8.52 -10.52 6.36
N TYR A 149 8.46 -9.44 5.56
CA TYR A 149 8.32 -9.57 4.11
C TYR A 149 9.69 -9.89 3.50
N ASN A 150 9.75 -10.82 2.58
CA ASN A 150 10.97 -11.18 1.84
C ASN A 150 12.20 -11.42 2.73
N GLY A 151 12.01 -11.80 4.00
CA GLY A 151 13.08 -11.98 4.97
C GLY A 151 13.64 -10.69 5.60
N SER A 152 13.15 -9.52 5.21
CA SER A 152 13.59 -8.21 5.72
C SER A 152 12.64 -7.65 6.77
N ALA A 153 13.20 -7.08 7.83
CA ALA A 153 12.45 -6.34 8.83
C ALA A 153 12.12 -4.91 8.37
N PHE A 154 12.83 -4.41 7.37
CA PHE A 154 12.70 -3.04 6.87
C PHE A 154 11.68 -2.91 5.74
N ASP A 155 11.21 -4.03 5.19
CA ASP A 155 10.18 -4.05 4.14
C ASP A 155 8.78 -3.72 4.69
N ARG A 156 8.67 -3.33 5.94
CA ARG A 156 7.39 -3.01 6.59
C ARG A 156 7.46 -1.76 7.46
N VAL A 157 6.36 -1.04 7.52
CA VAL A 157 6.11 0.05 8.47
C VAL A 157 5.17 -0.46 9.54
N VAL A 158 5.64 -0.52 10.78
CA VAL A 158 4.83 -0.93 11.93
C VAL A 158 4.23 0.28 12.62
N PHE A 159 2.97 0.19 13.00
CA PHE A 159 2.23 1.25 13.67
C PHE A 159 1.08 0.65 14.49
N THR A 160 0.59 1.40 15.47
CA THR A 160 -0.56 1.00 16.29
C THR A 160 -1.80 1.82 15.95
N GLU A 161 -1.62 3.03 15.47
CA GLU A 161 -2.70 3.93 15.06
C GLU A 161 -2.37 4.62 13.74
N SER A 162 -3.39 4.84 12.94
CA SER A 162 -3.40 5.72 11.79
C SER A 162 -4.71 6.49 11.76
N HIS A 163 -4.85 7.45 10.86
CA HIS A 163 -6.11 8.17 10.67
C HIS A 163 -7.29 7.22 10.36
N ASP A 164 -7.05 6.11 9.66
CA ASP A 164 -8.08 5.11 9.35
C ASP A 164 -8.37 4.17 10.52
N GLU A 165 -7.35 3.85 11.32
CA GLU A 165 -7.50 2.95 12.48
C GLU A 165 -8.23 3.61 13.65
N VAL A 166 -8.24 4.93 13.73
CA VAL A 166 -8.92 5.68 14.81
C VAL A 166 -10.13 6.47 14.33
N ALA A 167 -10.38 6.49 13.02
CA ALA A 167 -11.53 7.19 12.43
C ALA A 167 -12.84 6.40 12.65
N ASN A 168 -13.96 7.09 12.42
CA ASN A 168 -15.31 6.52 12.36
C ASN A 168 -15.71 5.72 13.63
N GLY A 169 -15.32 6.23 14.80
CA GLY A 169 -15.70 5.64 16.09
C GLY A 169 -14.91 4.39 16.49
N LYS A 170 -13.84 4.07 15.79
CA LYS A 170 -12.92 2.99 16.20
C LYS A 170 -12.20 3.34 17.51
N ALA A 171 -11.91 2.33 18.32
CA ALA A 171 -11.21 2.51 19.59
C ALA A 171 -9.76 2.99 19.37
N ARG A 172 -9.30 3.91 20.19
CA ARG A 172 -7.86 4.28 20.28
C ARG A 172 -7.10 3.27 21.15
N VAL A 173 -5.80 3.16 20.90
CA VAL A 173 -4.88 2.35 21.70
C VAL A 173 -4.33 3.19 22.86
#